data_946e30de8cac48c9248ee3f8c79b878a
#
_entry.id   946e30de8cac48c9248ee3f8c79b878a
#
_cell.length_a   1.000
_cell.length_b   1.000
_cell.length_c   1.000
_cell.angle_alpha   90.00
_cell.angle_beta   90.00
_cell.angle_gamma   90.00
#
_symmetry.space_group_name_H-M   'P 1'
#
loop_
_entity.id
_entity.type
_entity.pdbx_description
1 polymer ?
#
loop_
_entity_poly.entity_id
_entity_poly.type
_entity_poly.pdbx_seq_one_letter_code
_entity_poly.pdbx_strand_id
1 'polypeptide(L)'
;MFEYSEIFDVIVVGAGHAGCEAALASAKMGAKTLLITQNLDTIAQMSCNPSIGGIAKGQIVKEIDALGGAMGKITDESAVHYHMLNTGKGEAVWSPRAQCDKKLYQFTYKKYLENAKNLHIIQDEAMRVNVETAKSARLIRRVIQDIKQKL
;
A
#
# COMPACT_ATOMS: atom_id res chain seq x y z
N MET A 1 7.54 6.76 -27.71
CA MET A 1 7.61 6.80 -26.23
C MET A 1 6.32 7.45 -25.76
N PHE A 2 5.55 6.75 -24.96
CA PHE A 2 4.27 7.30 -24.47
C PHE A 2 4.56 8.11 -23.20
N GLU A 3 4.17 9.35 -23.17
CA GLU A 3 4.28 10.20 -21.99
C GLU A 3 2.87 10.41 -21.41
N TYR A 4 2.74 10.22 -20.09
CA TYR A 4 1.53 10.61 -19.42
C TYR A 4 1.40 12.13 -19.45
N SER A 5 0.28 12.62 -19.93
CA SER A 5 -0.02 14.05 -19.97
C SER A 5 -0.26 14.67 -18.59
N GLU A 6 -0.44 13.83 -17.58
CA GLU A 6 -0.73 14.26 -16.22
C GLU A 6 0.52 14.21 -15.35
N ILE A 7 0.70 15.24 -14.52
CA ILE A 7 1.75 15.31 -13.51
C ILE A 7 1.17 14.85 -12.17
N PHE A 8 1.89 13.98 -11.48
CA PHE A 8 1.57 13.50 -10.14
C PHE A 8 2.56 14.06 -9.13
N ASP A 9 2.06 14.37 -7.92
CA ASP A 9 2.91 14.83 -6.82
C ASP A 9 3.71 13.68 -6.22
N VAL A 10 3.09 12.49 -6.16
CA VAL A 10 3.67 11.26 -5.63
C VAL A 10 3.39 10.09 -6.58
N ILE A 11 4.41 9.30 -6.83
CA ILE A 11 4.29 8.04 -7.57
C ILE A 11 4.78 6.92 -6.69
N VAL A 12 3.94 5.91 -6.49
CA VAL A 12 4.24 4.69 -5.73
C VAL A 12 4.34 3.52 -6.70
N VAL A 13 5.45 2.80 -6.64
CA VAL A 13 5.68 1.63 -7.49
C VAL A 13 5.56 0.37 -6.65
N GLY A 14 4.61 -0.48 -7.04
CA GLY A 14 4.29 -1.73 -6.35
C GLY A 14 3.12 -1.60 -5.38
N ALA A 15 2.08 -2.42 -5.56
CA ALA A 15 0.88 -2.45 -4.74
C ALA A 15 0.87 -3.61 -3.72
N GLY A 16 2.01 -3.89 -3.09
CA GLY A 16 2.05 -4.68 -1.87
C GLY A 16 1.51 -3.86 -0.68
N HIS A 17 1.47 -4.44 0.52
CA HIS A 17 0.92 -3.75 1.70
C HIS A 17 1.55 -2.38 1.95
N ALA A 18 2.88 -2.28 1.88
CA ALA A 18 3.59 -1.01 2.07
C ALA A 18 3.24 0.03 1.00
N GLY A 19 3.16 -0.39 -0.27
CA GLY A 19 2.79 0.51 -1.37
C GLY A 19 1.35 0.99 -1.27
N CYS A 20 0.42 0.12 -0.89
CA CYS A 20 -0.98 0.48 -0.66
C CYS A 20 -1.12 1.53 0.45
N GLU A 21 -0.44 1.33 1.59
CA GLU A 21 -0.46 2.30 2.70
C GLU A 21 0.20 3.63 2.31
N ALA A 22 1.34 3.59 1.62
CA ALA A 22 2.03 4.80 1.15
C ALA A 22 1.17 5.61 0.17
N ALA A 23 0.51 4.93 -0.78
CA ALA A 23 -0.37 5.58 -1.74
C ALA A 23 -1.60 6.20 -1.08
N LEU A 24 -2.23 5.48 -0.14
CA LEU A 24 -3.36 6.00 0.63
C LEU A 24 -2.97 7.18 1.52
N ALA A 25 -1.83 7.10 2.20
CA ALA A 25 -1.34 8.20 3.04
C ALA A 25 -1.11 9.47 2.21
N SER A 26 -0.41 9.35 1.08
CA SER A 26 -0.15 10.47 0.17
C SER A 26 -1.45 11.09 -0.36
N ALA A 27 -2.39 10.26 -0.82
CA ALA A 27 -3.67 10.70 -1.35
C ALA A 27 -4.55 11.37 -0.28
N LYS A 28 -4.56 10.84 0.96
CA LYS A 28 -5.26 11.45 2.11
C LYS A 28 -4.69 12.80 2.49
N MET A 29 -3.39 13.00 2.33
CA MET A 29 -2.74 14.30 2.53
C MET A 29 -3.02 15.31 1.42
N GLY A 30 -3.79 14.94 0.41
CA GLY A 30 -4.21 15.80 -0.69
C GLY A 30 -3.26 15.78 -1.90
N ALA A 31 -2.20 14.99 -1.88
CA ALA A 31 -1.30 14.83 -3.01
C ALA A 31 -1.97 14.04 -4.14
N LYS A 32 -1.83 14.51 -5.38
CA LYS A 32 -2.23 13.73 -6.55
C LYS A 32 -1.29 12.55 -6.71
N THR A 33 -1.76 11.37 -6.39
CA THR A 33 -0.94 10.16 -6.24
C THR A 33 -1.22 9.16 -7.35
N LEU A 34 -0.15 8.57 -7.89
CA LEU A 34 -0.20 7.46 -8.83
C LEU A 34 0.35 6.20 -8.18
N LEU A 35 -0.41 5.12 -8.21
CA LEU A 35 0.03 3.78 -7.80
C LEU A 35 0.20 2.91 -9.05
N ILE A 36 1.41 2.41 -9.27
CA ILE A 36 1.75 1.55 -10.41
C ILE A 36 1.93 0.13 -9.90
N THR A 37 1.27 -0.84 -10.53
CA THR A 37 1.44 -2.26 -10.22
C THR A 37 1.41 -3.10 -11.49
N GLN A 38 2.19 -4.18 -11.53
CA GLN A 38 2.22 -5.09 -12.67
C GLN A 38 0.91 -5.89 -12.82
N ASN A 39 0.16 -6.08 -11.73
CA ASN A 39 -1.09 -6.81 -11.75
C ASN A 39 -2.07 -6.26 -10.71
N LEU A 40 -3.21 -5.78 -11.18
CA LEU A 40 -4.29 -5.25 -10.31
C LEU A 40 -4.96 -6.34 -9.46
N ASP A 41 -4.89 -7.60 -9.89
CA ASP A 41 -5.49 -8.70 -9.15
C ASP A 41 -4.59 -9.26 -8.03
N THR A 42 -3.38 -8.71 -7.89
CA THR A 42 -2.44 -9.06 -6.82
C THR A 42 -2.21 -7.93 -5.81
N ILE A 43 -3.01 -6.87 -5.88
CA ILE A 43 -2.98 -5.77 -4.91
C ILE A 43 -3.16 -6.32 -3.49
N ALA A 44 -2.29 -5.90 -2.56
CA ALA A 44 -2.29 -6.31 -1.16
C ALA A 44 -2.37 -7.82 -0.92
N GLN A 45 -1.82 -8.63 -1.84
CA GLN A 45 -1.87 -10.08 -1.74
C GLN A 45 -1.13 -10.60 -0.52
N MET A 46 -1.80 -11.44 0.25
CA MET A 46 -1.18 -12.23 1.32
C MET A 46 -0.46 -13.44 0.72
N SER A 47 0.83 -13.28 0.41
CA SER A 47 1.62 -14.30 -0.30
C SER A 47 1.97 -15.53 0.55
N CYS A 48 2.00 -15.38 1.88
CA CYS A 48 2.34 -16.46 2.80
C CYS A 48 1.11 -16.92 3.59
N ASN A 49 1.04 -16.56 4.88
CA ASN A 49 -0.08 -16.90 5.74
C ASN A 49 -1.23 -15.90 5.60
N PRO A 50 -2.49 -16.35 5.68
CA PRO A 50 -3.64 -15.44 5.63
C PRO A 50 -3.83 -14.72 6.96
N SER A 51 -2.79 -14.06 7.46
CA SER A 51 -2.87 -13.44 8.78
C SER A 51 -2.14 -12.11 8.85
N ILE A 52 -2.76 -11.19 9.57
CA ILE A 52 -2.22 -9.87 9.92
C ILE A 52 -1.99 -9.82 11.43
N GLY A 53 -0.89 -9.21 11.85
CA GLY A 53 -0.51 -9.14 13.25
C GLY A 53 0.49 -10.23 13.66
N GLY A 54 0.54 -10.50 14.97
CA GLY A 54 1.56 -11.34 15.58
C GLY A 54 2.74 -10.55 16.10
N ILE A 55 3.80 -11.26 16.55
CA ILE A 55 4.99 -10.66 17.15
C ILE A 55 5.64 -9.66 16.19
N ALA A 56 5.93 -8.46 16.66
CA ALA A 56 6.43 -7.30 15.93
C ALA A 56 5.44 -6.74 14.88
N LYS A 57 4.84 -7.56 14.01
CA LYS A 57 3.90 -7.12 13.00
C LYS A 57 2.64 -6.48 13.61
N GLY A 58 2.13 -7.02 14.71
CA GLY A 58 0.96 -6.47 15.40
C GLY A 58 1.16 -5.04 15.91
N GLN A 59 2.34 -4.73 16.42
CA GLN A 59 2.69 -3.39 16.87
C GLN A 59 2.72 -2.40 15.70
N ILE A 60 3.38 -2.77 14.60
CA ILE A 60 3.46 -1.94 13.39
C ILE A 60 2.06 -1.68 12.80
N VAL A 61 1.19 -2.69 12.75
CA VAL A 61 -0.19 -2.51 12.26
C VAL A 61 -0.97 -1.54 13.12
N LYS A 62 -0.82 -1.59 14.46
CA LYS A 62 -1.45 -0.64 15.37
C LYS A 62 -0.94 0.80 15.18
N GLU A 63 0.36 0.97 14.94
CA GLU A 63 0.95 2.28 14.65
C GLU A 63 0.42 2.85 13.33
N ILE A 64 0.34 2.02 12.30
CA ILE A 64 -0.25 2.40 11.00
C ILE A 64 -1.72 2.78 11.16
N ASP A 65 -2.50 2.00 11.91
CA ASP A 65 -3.91 2.27 12.18
C ASP A 65 -4.11 3.57 12.94
N ALA A 66 -3.29 3.84 13.98
CA ALA A 66 -3.30 5.09 14.73
C ALA A 66 -3.03 6.33 13.86
N LEU A 67 -2.25 6.17 12.79
CA LEU A 67 -2.00 7.21 11.78
C LEU A 67 -3.10 7.27 10.70
N GLY A 68 -4.15 6.48 10.83
CA GLY A 68 -5.26 6.46 9.88
C GLY A 68 -5.04 5.55 8.66
N GLY A 69 -4.15 4.57 8.77
CA GLY A 69 -3.92 3.55 7.75
C GLY A 69 -5.14 2.67 7.47
N ALA A 70 -5.07 1.89 6.43
CA ALA A 70 -6.18 1.04 5.98
C ALA A 70 -6.06 -0.42 6.43
N MET A 71 -4.84 -0.90 6.67
CA MET A 71 -4.57 -2.32 6.93
C MET A 71 -5.36 -2.88 8.11
N GLY A 72 -5.46 -2.15 9.23
CA GLY A 72 -6.23 -2.56 10.40
C GLY A 72 -7.71 -2.72 10.07
N LYS A 73 -8.32 -1.71 9.45
CA LYS A 73 -9.73 -1.69 9.06
C LYS A 73 -10.10 -2.81 8.10
N ILE A 74 -9.26 -3.02 7.07
CA ILE A 74 -9.48 -4.07 6.08
C ILE A 74 -9.29 -5.46 6.71
N THR A 75 -8.39 -5.57 7.69
CA THR A 75 -8.23 -6.77 8.49
C THR A 75 -9.51 -7.10 9.25
N ASP A 76 -10.12 -6.11 9.91
CA ASP A 76 -11.36 -6.31 10.66
C ASP A 76 -12.53 -6.73 9.76
N GLU A 77 -12.61 -6.21 8.54
CA GLU A 77 -13.65 -6.58 7.56
C GLU A 77 -13.46 -8.00 6.99
N SER A 78 -12.23 -8.52 6.98
CA SER A 78 -11.88 -9.80 6.34
C SER A 78 -11.47 -10.90 7.32
N ALA A 79 -11.40 -10.58 8.62
CA ALA A 79 -10.98 -11.52 9.63
C ALA A 79 -12.04 -12.62 9.87
N VAL A 80 -11.55 -13.86 9.90
CA VAL A 80 -12.36 -15.05 10.25
C VAL A 80 -12.06 -15.54 11.65
N HIS A 81 -10.91 -15.17 12.22
CA HIS A 81 -10.50 -15.60 13.56
C HIS A 81 -9.45 -14.64 14.14
N TYR A 82 -9.58 -14.36 15.43
CA TYR A 82 -8.59 -13.61 16.21
C TYR A 82 -7.94 -14.50 17.26
N HIS A 83 -6.65 -14.36 17.41
CA HIS A 83 -5.89 -15.09 18.42
C HIS A 83 -4.86 -14.18 19.09
N MET A 84 -4.75 -14.26 20.42
CA MET A 84 -3.70 -13.57 21.18
C MET A 84 -2.49 -14.49 21.34
N LEU A 85 -1.35 -14.05 20.81
CA LEU A 85 -0.08 -14.77 20.94
C LEU A 85 0.65 -14.33 22.20
N ASN A 86 1.53 -15.21 22.72
CA ASN A 86 2.41 -14.96 23.86
C ASN A 86 1.71 -14.70 25.20
N THR A 87 0.51 -15.19 25.39
CA THR A 87 -0.26 -14.99 26.63
C THR A 87 0.46 -15.53 27.89
N GLY A 88 1.35 -16.50 27.75
CA GLY A 88 2.16 -17.03 28.84
C GLY A 88 3.47 -16.27 29.11
N LYS A 89 3.78 -15.19 28.36
CA LYS A 89 5.07 -14.47 28.45
C LYS A 89 4.95 -13.06 29.05
N GLY A 90 3.80 -12.72 29.61
CA GLY A 90 3.51 -11.38 30.14
C GLY A 90 2.88 -10.43 29.12
N GLU A 91 2.15 -9.44 29.62
CA GLU A 91 1.30 -8.55 28.81
C GLU A 91 2.08 -7.69 27.81
N ALA A 92 3.30 -7.32 28.14
CA ALA A 92 4.14 -6.47 27.28
C ALA A 92 4.45 -7.10 25.90
N VAL A 93 4.35 -8.43 25.80
CA VAL A 93 4.62 -9.16 24.56
C VAL A 93 3.36 -9.82 23.95
N TRP A 94 2.19 -9.52 24.48
CA TRP A 94 0.93 -9.96 23.91
C TRP A 94 0.76 -9.35 22.53
N SER A 95 0.53 -10.20 21.55
CA SER A 95 0.46 -9.80 20.15
C SER A 95 -0.80 -10.35 19.51
N PRO A 96 -1.78 -9.49 19.22
CA PRO A 96 -2.97 -9.92 18.50
C PRO A 96 -2.61 -10.34 17.08
N ARG A 97 -3.25 -11.41 16.62
CA ARG A 97 -3.13 -11.92 15.26
C ARG A 97 -4.53 -12.21 14.73
N ALA A 98 -4.87 -11.57 13.63
CA ALA A 98 -6.08 -11.84 12.87
C ALA A 98 -5.77 -12.83 11.75
N GLN A 99 -6.58 -13.86 11.62
CA GLN A 99 -6.59 -14.72 10.45
C GLN A 99 -7.70 -14.26 9.51
N CYS A 100 -7.36 -14.01 8.26
CA CYS A 100 -8.26 -13.39 7.29
C CYS A 100 -8.60 -14.36 6.17
N ASP A 101 -9.75 -14.14 5.54
CA ASP A 101 -10.01 -14.67 4.20
C ASP A 101 -9.11 -13.90 3.21
N LYS A 102 -8.19 -14.61 2.54
CA LYS A 102 -7.23 -14.01 1.61
C LYS A 102 -7.89 -13.24 0.47
N LYS A 103 -8.97 -13.79 -0.08
CA LYS A 103 -9.64 -13.21 -1.23
C LYS A 103 -10.48 -12.02 -0.82
N LEU A 104 -11.20 -12.13 0.28
CA LEU A 104 -11.96 -11.01 0.82
C LEU A 104 -11.04 -9.85 1.20
N TYR A 105 -9.92 -10.12 1.88
CA TYR A 105 -8.93 -9.10 2.24
C TYR A 105 -8.41 -8.35 1.00
N GLN A 106 -7.97 -9.10 -0.01
CA GLN A 106 -7.46 -8.55 -1.25
C GLN A 106 -8.49 -7.72 -2.00
N PHE A 107 -9.72 -8.23 -2.13
CA PHE A 107 -10.83 -7.55 -2.78
C PHE A 107 -11.22 -6.27 -2.04
N THR A 108 -11.33 -6.33 -0.72
CA THR A 108 -11.64 -5.18 0.13
C THR A 108 -10.57 -4.11 0.01
N TYR A 109 -9.29 -4.51 0.02
CA TYR A 109 -8.18 -3.57 -0.14
C TYR A 109 -8.21 -2.87 -1.51
N LYS A 110 -8.40 -3.64 -2.58
CA LYS A 110 -8.53 -3.11 -3.95
C LYS A 110 -9.67 -2.10 -4.03
N LYS A 111 -10.86 -2.46 -3.55
CA LYS A 111 -12.03 -1.58 -3.49
C LYS A 111 -11.75 -0.30 -2.68
N TYR A 112 -11.03 -0.41 -1.57
CA TYR A 112 -10.68 0.73 -0.74
C TYR A 112 -9.75 1.71 -1.46
N LEU A 113 -8.77 1.20 -2.19
CA LEU A 113 -7.86 1.99 -3.02
C LEU A 113 -8.57 2.67 -4.20
N GLU A 114 -9.41 1.92 -4.93
CA GLU A 114 -10.17 2.43 -6.08
C GLU A 114 -11.14 3.57 -5.72
N ASN A 115 -11.64 3.57 -4.49
CA ASN A 115 -12.53 4.63 -3.99
C ASN A 115 -11.78 5.79 -3.32
N ALA A 116 -10.46 5.74 -3.23
CA ALA A 116 -9.68 6.79 -2.60
C ALA A 116 -9.61 8.03 -3.50
N LYS A 117 -9.94 9.20 -2.93
CA LYS A 117 -9.78 10.48 -3.63
C LYS A 117 -8.29 10.75 -3.88
N ASN A 118 -7.98 11.44 -4.97
CA ASN A 118 -6.62 11.82 -5.37
C ASN A 118 -5.67 10.63 -5.66
N LEU A 119 -6.18 9.40 -5.75
CA LEU A 119 -5.42 8.21 -6.07
C LEU A 119 -5.80 7.68 -7.46
N HIS A 120 -4.80 7.57 -8.32
CA HIS A 120 -4.90 6.91 -9.62
C HIS A 120 -4.13 5.59 -9.57
N ILE A 121 -4.73 4.54 -10.10
CA ILE A 121 -4.10 3.22 -10.12
C ILE A 121 -3.98 2.77 -11.55
N ILE A 122 -2.78 2.33 -11.93
CA ILE A 122 -2.53 1.78 -13.25
C ILE A 122 -1.85 0.43 -13.18
N GLN A 123 -2.19 -0.42 -14.14
CA GLN A 123 -1.49 -1.68 -14.34
C GLN A 123 -0.39 -1.47 -15.37
N ASP A 124 0.85 -1.37 -14.89
CA ASP A 124 2.01 -1.16 -15.74
C ASP A 124 3.30 -1.53 -15.02
N GLU A 125 4.43 -1.48 -15.74
CA GLU A 125 5.75 -1.75 -15.21
C GLU A 125 6.63 -0.50 -15.24
N ALA A 126 7.16 -0.12 -14.08
CA ALA A 126 8.12 0.98 -13.98
C ALA A 126 9.51 0.49 -14.37
N MET A 127 9.98 0.87 -15.56
CA MET A 127 11.28 0.42 -16.11
C MET A 127 12.45 1.28 -15.61
N ARG A 128 12.25 2.57 -15.45
CA ARG A 128 13.32 3.51 -15.14
C ARG A 128 12.84 4.73 -14.37
N VAL A 129 13.68 5.22 -13.48
CA VAL A 129 13.51 6.51 -12.81
C VAL A 129 14.53 7.49 -13.40
N ASN A 130 14.05 8.54 -14.05
CA ASN A 130 14.89 9.63 -14.51
C ASN A 130 14.90 10.73 -13.45
N VAL A 131 16.09 11.25 -13.17
CA VAL A 131 16.28 12.34 -12.20
C VAL A 131 16.85 13.53 -12.93
N GLU A 132 16.09 14.62 -12.97
CA GLU A 132 16.59 15.92 -13.42
C GLU A 132 17.07 16.72 -12.21
N THR A 133 18.37 17.10 -12.23
CA THR A 133 18.93 17.97 -11.21
C THR A 133 18.75 19.41 -11.66
N ALA A 134 17.81 20.12 -11.06
CA ALA A 134 17.70 21.56 -11.28
C ALA A 134 18.91 22.26 -10.68
N LYS A 135 19.57 23.13 -11.47
CA LYS A 135 20.74 23.93 -11.04
C LYS A 135 20.46 24.96 -9.93
N SER A 136 19.22 25.11 -9.49
CA SER A 136 18.85 25.94 -8.35
C SER A 136 18.25 25.06 -7.26
N ALA A 137 18.90 25.07 -6.10
CA ALA A 137 18.53 24.33 -4.92
C ALA A 137 17.05 24.55 -4.54
N ARG A 138 16.16 23.62 -4.84
CA ARG A 138 14.93 23.37 -4.06
C ARG A 138 13.93 22.37 -4.64
N LEU A 139 14.11 21.84 -5.86
CA LEU A 139 13.16 20.83 -6.36
C LEU A 139 13.90 19.70 -7.08
N ILE A 140 13.90 18.53 -6.47
CA ILE A 140 14.14 17.29 -7.16
C ILE A 140 12.81 16.92 -7.83
N ARG A 141 12.63 17.27 -9.09
CA ARG A 141 11.54 16.70 -9.89
C ARG A 141 11.95 15.28 -10.30
N ARG A 142 11.32 14.30 -9.72
CA ARG A 142 11.43 12.91 -10.18
C ARG A 142 10.37 12.71 -11.24
N VAL A 143 10.81 12.46 -12.45
CA VAL A 143 9.93 12.07 -13.56
C VAL A 143 10.19 10.59 -13.81
N ILE A 144 9.16 9.76 -13.68
CA ILE A 144 9.19 8.39 -14.18
C ILE A 144 8.85 8.48 -15.66
N GLN A 145 9.86 8.31 -16.51
CA GLN A 145 9.70 8.14 -17.94
C GLN A 145 9.97 6.68 -18.26
N ASP A 146 9.24 6.13 -19.20
CA ASP A 146 9.23 4.74 -19.66
C ASP A 146 8.28 3.82 -18.88
N ILE A 147 7.01 4.08 -19.04
CA ILE A 147 5.95 3.10 -18.78
C ILE A 147 5.71 2.39 -20.11
N LYS A 148 6.04 1.11 -20.21
CA LYS A 148 5.71 0.30 -21.39
C LYS A 148 4.32 -0.29 -21.21
N GLN A 149 3.33 0.25 -21.91
CA GLN A 149 2.08 -0.47 -22.12
C GLN A 149 2.37 -1.67 -23.03
N LYS A 150 2.18 -2.88 -22.52
CA LYS A 150 2.03 -4.06 -23.38
C LYS A 150 0.62 -4.06 -23.91
N LEU A 151 0.48 -3.76 -25.23
CA LEU A 151 -0.70 -4.08 -26.01
C LEU A 151 -0.86 -5.59 -26.16
#